data_3cf0fd3c6988482fda5a7dcd7994dcf3
#
_entry.id   3cf0fd3c6988482fda5a7dcd7994dcf3
#
_cell.length_a   1.000
_cell.length_b   1.000
_cell.length_c   1.000
_cell.angle_alpha   90.00
_cell.angle_beta   90.00
_cell.angle_gamma   90.00
#
_symmetry.space_group_name_H-M   'P 1'
#
loop_
_entity.id
_entity.type
_entity.pdbx_description
1 polymer ?
#
loop_
_entity_poly.entity_id
_entity_poly.type
_entity_poly.pdbx_seq_one_letter_code
_entity_poly.pdbx_strand_id
1 'polypeptide(L)'
;MKTIQLGQSGLHVTPICLGTMTFGEQVGEADSHAILDRSLERGVNFIDTAEMYAVPARAPTFGATETIIGNWFAKRPGARQKLVLASKVAGPSRGMPWIREGKGMTAADIVASCEGSLRRLQTDVIDLYQIHWPERHVPAFGIQYYDPAKETAQTPIHEQLQALAGLVKAGKVRHIGLSNETPYGVHEFVRLAEQHGLPRVATVQNPYCLINRSYDNALDETCHRLNVSLLAYSPLGFGLLTGKYDASGIEGPGTPQGARIASYESVRKQRWGRPEALAAARLYNQLAREHGLTPTQLALAFCYNNWRVGSTII
;
A
#
# COMPACT_ATOMS: atom_id res chain seq x y z
N MET A 1 20.12 -9.41 1.02
CA MET A 1 18.80 -10.09 1.19
C MET A 1 18.42 -10.76 -0.13
N LYS A 2 17.74 -11.90 -0.15
CA LYS A 2 17.25 -12.53 -1.40
C LYS A 2 16.17 -11.63 -2.01
N THR A 3 16.14 -11.48 -3.33
CA THR A 3 15.13 -10.69 -4.04
C THR A 3 14.13 -11.57 -4.76
N ILE A 4 12.94 -11.02 -5.02
CA ILE A 4 11.81 -11.63 -5.71
C ILE A 4 11.44 -10.72 -6.88
N GLN A 5 11.19 -11.29 -8.04
CA GLN A 5 10.69 -10.55 -9.20
C GLN A 5 9.19 -10.27 -9.04
N LEU A 6 8.78 -9.03 -9.29
CA LEU A 6 7.36 -8.64 -9.24
C LEU A 6 6.68 -8.87 -10.60
N GLY A 7 5.73 -9.79 -10.63
CA GLY A 7 4.95 -10.10 -11.82
C GLY A 7 5.84 -10.39 -13.04
N GLN A 8 5.48 -9.82 -14.19
CA GLN A 8 6.28 -9.87 -15.45
C GLN A 8 7.21 -8.66 -15.60
N SER A 9 7.33 -7.81 -14.58
CA SER A 9 8.24 -6.66 -14.60
C SER A 9 9.70 -7.12 -14.40
N GLY A 10 10.64 -6.29 -14.76
CA GLY A 10 12.06 -6.49 -14.42
C GLY A 10 12.41 -6.06 -12.99
N LEU A 11 11.43 -5.74 -12.14
CA LEU A 11 11.67 -5.27 -10.77
C LEU A 11 11.99 -6.44 -9.84
N HIS A 12 13.19 -6.42 -9.27
CA HIS A 12 13.64 -7.36 -8.25
C HIS A 12 13.65 -6.65 -6.88
N VAL A 13 12.75 -7.05 -5.99
CA VAL A 13 12.56 -6.43 -4.68
C VAL A 13 12.84 -7.40 -3.54
N THR A 14 13.19 -6.86 -2.38
CA THR A 14 13.29 -7.64 -1.15
C THR A 14 11.91 -8.10 -0.67
N PRO A 15 11.79 -9.24 0.03
CA PRO A 15 10.54 -9.69 0.65
C PRO A 15 9.96 -8.68 1.64
N ILE A 16 10.78 -7.76 2.13
CA ILE A 16 10.43 -6.65 3.00
C ILE A 16 10.39 -5.38 2.16
N CYS A 17 9.27 -4.65 2.23
CA CYS A 17 9.10 -3.31 1.71
C CYS A 17 8.95 -2.33 2.87
N LEU A 18 9.70 -1.25 2.88
CA LEU A 18 9.53 -0.18 3.86
C LEU A 18 8.30 0.67 3.50
N GLY A 19 7.24 0.55 4.30
CA GLY A 19 6.07 1.43 4.23
C GLY A 19 6.33 2.75 4.96
N THR A 20 5.98 3.86 4.33
CA THR A 20 6.35 5.19 4.83
C THR A 20 5.16 6.06 5.25
N MET A 21 3.95 5.49 5.34
CA MET A 21 2.71 6.25 5.54
C MET A 21 2.64 7.09 6.83
N THR A 22 3.56 6.88 7.76
CA THR A 22 3.62 7.60 9.05
C THR A 22 4.62 8.77 9.04
N PHE A 23 5.44 8.89 7.99
CA PHE A 23 6.45 9.94 7.88
C PHE A 23 5.79 11.30 7.61
N GLY A 24 6.09 12.26 8.47
CA GLY A 24 5.50 13.61 8.42
C GLY A 24 4.25 13.79 9.28
N GLU A 25 3.81 12.75 10.00
CA GLU A 25 2.72 12.82 10.98
C GLU A 25 3.13 12.23 12.32
N GLN A 26 3.36 10.92 12.40
CA GLN A 26 3.80 10.25 13.63
C GLN A 26 5.33 10.20 13.77
N VAL A 27 6.02 10.22 12.64
CA VAL A 27 7.48 10.13 12.56
C VAL A 27 8.01 11.39 11.89
N GLY A 28 8.80 12.17 12.60
CA GLY A 28 9.42 13.39 12.09
C GLY A 28 10.47 13.12 11.00
N GLU A 29 10.90 14.15 10.27
CA GLU A 29 11.85 14.01 9.15
C GLU A 29 13.17 13.36 9.58
N ALA A 30 13.74 13.75 10.73
CA ALA A 30 15.01 13.21 11.20
C ALA A 30 14.95 11.70 11.47
N ASP A 31 13.90 11.26 12.18
CA ASP A 31 13.68 9.84 12.48
C ASP A 31 13.34 9.06 11.21
N SER A 32 12.59 9.66 10.29
CA SER A 32 12.28 9.06 8.98
C SER A 32 13.57 8.81 8.18
N HIS A 33 14.50 9.77 8.16
CA HIS A 33 15.80 9.61 7.50
C HIS A 33 16.63 8.51 8.17
N ALA A 34 16.64 8.41 9.51
CA ALA A 34 17.33 7.34 10.23
C ALA A 34 16.73 5.94 9.91
N ILE A 35 15.41 5.84 9.78
CA ILE A 35 14.73 4.61 9.36
C ILE A 35 15.09 4.22 7.92
N LEU A 36 15.13 5.19 7.00
CA LEU A 36 15.55 4.98 5.61
C LEU A 36 17.00 4.52 5.53
N ASP A 37 17.93 5.18 6.23
CA ASP A 37 19.33 4.81 6.30
C ASP A 37 19.48 3.37 6.83
N ARG A 38 18.80 3.06 7.94
CA ARG A 38 18.85 1.73 8.56
C ARG A 38 18.28 0.63 7.67
N SER A 39 17.20 0.92 6.94
CA SER A 39 16.60 -0.02 6.00
C SER A 39 17.54 -0.34 4.84
N LEU A 40 18.16 0.69 4.28
CA LEU A 40 19.15 0.52 3.19
C LEU A 40 20.38 -0.27 3.66
N GLU A 41 20.93 0.04 4.84
CA GLU A 41 22.05 -0.70 5.45
C GLU A 41 21.73 -2.19 5.66
N ARG A 42 20.48 -2.52 6.00
CA ARG A 42 20.01 -3.89 6.15
C ARG A 42 19.69 -4.58 4.83
N GLY A 43 19.88 -3.89 3.71
CA GLY A 43 19.69 -4.41 2.36
C GLY A 43 18.23 -4.46 1.91
N VAL A 44 17.32 -3.70 2.54
CA VAL A 44 15.98 -3.46 2.01
C VAL A 44 16.10 -2.52 0.83
N ASN A 45 15.64 -2.97 -0.34
CA ASN A 45 15.73 -2.20 -1.58
C ASN A 45 14.37 -1.68 -2.07
N PHE A 46 13.30 -1.85 -1.31
CA PHE A 46 11.97 -1.49 -1.73
C PHE A 46 11.30 -0.53 -0.73
N ILE A 47 10.85 0.63 -1.23
CA ILE A 47 10.18 1.68 -0.45
C ILE A 47 8.82 1.96 -1.09
N ASP A 48 7.75 2.00 -0.28
CA ASP A 48 6.40 2.33 -0.70
C ASP A 48 5.92 3.63 -0.03
N THR A 49 5.49 4.57 -0.85
CA THR A 49 4.87 5.85 -0.45
C THR A 49 3.59 6.12 -1.25
N ALA A 50 2.99 7.29 -1.12
CA ALA A 50 1.84 7.75 -1.89
C ALA A 50 1.68 9.28 -1.83
N GLU A 51 1.04 9.88 -2.86
CA GLU A 51 0.79 11.33 -2.90
C GLU A 51 -0.01 11.83 -1.69
N MET A 52 -0.97 11.01 -1.21
CA MET A 52 -1.83 11.41 -0.08
C MET A 52 -1.19 11.31 1.30
N TYR A 53 -0.02 10.66 1.41
CA TYR A 53 0.61 10.46 2.71
C TYR A 53 1.21 11.77 3.25
N ALA A 54 1.16 12.01 4.55
CA ALA A 54 1.04 11.05 5.67
C ALA A 54 -0.42 10.65 6.01
N VAL A 55 -0.54 9.61 6.87
CA VAL A 55 -1.80 9.12 7.45
C VAL A 55 -1.75 9.29 8.99
N PRO A 56 -2.84 9.83 9.60
CA PRO A 56 -4.13 10.23 9.03
C PRO A 56 -3.98 11.38 8.04
N ALA A 57 -4.71 11.25 6.90
CA ALA A 57 -4.64 12.25 5.84
C ALA A 57 -5.22 13.60 6.29
N ARG A 58 -4.44 14.66 6.12
CA ARG A 58 -4.80 16.04 6.44
C ARG A 58 -4.27 16.98 5.36
N ALA A 59 -4.96 18.09 5.11
CA ALA A 59 -4.50 19.06 4.13
C ALA A 59 -3.06 19.58 4.36
N PRO A 60 -2.65 19.92 5.61
CA PRO A 60 -1.29 20.40 5.86
C PRO A 60 -0.18 19.36 5.66
N THR A 61 -0.51 18.05 5.76
CA THR A 61 0.48 16.95 5.64
C THR A 61 0.37 16.21 4.31
N PHE A 62 -0.45 16.70 3.37
CA PHE A 62 -0.54 16.16 2.02
C PHE A 62 0.82 16.22 1.31
N GLY A 63 1.31 15.08 0.85
CA GLY A 63 2.60 14.95 0.18
C GLY A 63 3.83 15.05 1.08
N ALA A 64 3.66 15.22 2.39
CA ALA A 64 4.75 15.36 3.34
C ALA A 64 5.71 14.16 3.30
N THR A 65 5.17 12.95 3.22
CA THR A 65 5.98 11.73 3.17
C THR A 65 6.89 11.69 1.94
N GLU A 66 6.36 12.00 0.75
CA GLU A 66 7.16 12.06 -0.47
C GLU A 66 8.22 13.16 -0.39
N THR A 67 7.90 14.32 0.20
CA THR A 67 8.84 15.42 0.42
C THR A 67 9.99 14.99 1.34
N ILE A 68 9.70 14.29 2.44
CA ILE A 68 10.72 13.77 3.37
C ILE A 68 11.64 12.78 2.65
N ILE A 69 11.09 11.88 1.84
CA ILE A 69 11.89 10.93 1.06
C ILE A 69 12.76 11.67 0.02
N GLY A 70 12.19 12.66 -0.67
CA GLY A 70 12.95 13.50 -1.61
C GLY A 70 14.11 14.24 -0.95
N ASN A 71 13.88 14.84 0.24
CA ASN A 71 14.93 15.47 1.05
C ASN A 71 16.02 14.46 1.45
N TRP A 72 15.64 13.22 1.74
CA TRP A 72 16.60 12.17 2.04
C TRP A 72 17.43 11.79 0.82
N PHE A 73 16.85 11.68 -0.37
CA PHE A 73 17.60 11.43 -1.61
C PHE A 73 18.60 12.56 -1.88
N ALA A 74 18.20 13.82 -1.71
CA ALA A 74 19.08 14.96 -1.91
C ALA A 74 20.30 14.94 -0.95
N LYS A 75 20.10 14.47 0.29
CA LYS A 75 21.17 14.34 1.30
C LYS A 75 22.00 13.06 1.16
N ARG A 76 21.61 12.11 0.29
CA ARG A 76 22.23 10.78 0.14
C ARG A 76 22.49 10.44 -1.33
N PRO A 77 23.51 11.09 -1.96
CA PRO A 77 23.84 10.80 -3.35
C PRO A 77 24.03 9.30 -3.59
N GLY A 78 23.42 8.77 -4.65
CA GLY A 78 23.48 7.36 -4.99
C GLY A 78 22.49 6.46 -4.26
N ALA A 79 21.71 6.95 -3.28
CA ALA A 79 20.71 6.13 -2.59
C ALA A 79 19.53 5.78 -3.51
N ARG A 80 19.07 6.74 -4.34
CA ARG A 80 17.94 6.52 -5.26
C ARG A 80 18.17 5.36 -6.20
N GLN A 81 19.39 5.19 -6.72
CA GLN A 81 19.75 4.13 -7.66
C GLN A 81 19.79 2.72 -7.05
N LYS A 82 19.86 2.63 -5.72
CA LYS A 82 19.90 1.36 -4.98
C LYS A 82 18.50 0.85 -4.61
N LEU A 83 17.46 1.62 -4.92
CA LEU A 83 16.10 1.37 -4.43
C LEU A 83 15.10 1.23 -5.57
N VAL A 84 14.13 0.36 -5.36
CA VAL A 84 12.86 0.36 -6.07
C VAL A 84 11.91 1.26 -5.29
N LEU A 85 11.45 2.33 -5.93
CA LEU A 85 10.57 3.34 -5.33
C LEU A 85 9.16 3.18 -5.89
N ALA A 86 8.19 2.91 -5.01
CA ALA A 86 6.78 2.90 -5.36
C ALA A 86 6.07 4.14 -4.81
N SER A 87 5.20 4.73 -5.64
CA SER A 87 4.23 5.74 -5.20
C SER A 87 2.86 5.48 -5.82
N LYS A 88 1.86 6.30 -5.44
CA LYS A 88 0.46 6.05 -5.81
C LYS A 88 -0.30 7.34 -6.09
N VAL A 89 -1.13 7.31 -7.13
CA VAL A 89 -2.19 8.31 -7.31
C VAL A 89 -3.38 7.93 -6.42
N ALA A 90 -3.89 8.87 -5.62
CA ALA A 90 -5.10 8.66 -4.84
C ALA A 90 -6.32 8.53 -5.77
N GLY A 91 -7.20 7.60 -5.48
CA GLY A 91 -8.52 7.55 -6.12
C GLY A 91 -9.40 8.72 -5.69
N PRO A 92 -10.70 8.75 -6.06
CA PRO A 92 -11.59 9.82 -5.68
C PRO A 92 -11.70 9.97 -4.16
N SER A 93 -12.07 11.16 -3.76
CA SER A 93 -12.05 11.60 -2.36
C SER A 93 -12.80 10.67 -1.42
N ARG A 94 -12.11 10.36 -0.34
CA ARG A 94 -12.69 9.70 0.84
C ARG A 94 -12.65 10.69 2.02
N GLY A 95 -13.26 11.87 1.83
CA GLY A 95 -13.20 12.95 2.82
C GLY A 95 -11.92 13.80 2.73
N MET A 96 -11.26 13.83 1.57
CA MET A 96 -10.03 14.60 1.32
C MET A 96 -10.25 15.63 0.19
N PRO A 97 -11.03 16.71 0.43
CA PRO A 97 -11.37 17.69 -0.61
C PRO A 97 -10.15 18.45 -1.16
N TRP A 98 -9.03 18.45 -0.44
CA TRP A 98 -7.77 19.07 -0.88
C TRP A 98 -7.05 18.27 -1.96
N ILE A 99 -7.46 17.02 -2.22
CA ILE A 99 -6.95 16.22 -3.33
C ILE A 99 -7.96 16.34 -4.48
N ARG A 100 -7.61 17.10 -5.54
CA ARG A 100 -8.43 17.29 -6.75
C ARG A 100 -9.90 17.65 -6.46
N GLU A 101 -10.14 18.47 -5.43
CA GLU A 101 -11.48 18.87 -4.95
C GLU A 101 -12.41 17.68 -4.64
N GLY A 102 -11.83 16.52 -4.33
CA GLY A 102 -12.58 15.30 -4.09
C GLY A 102 -13.15 14.62 -5.35
N LYS A 103 -12.81 15.11 -6.53
CA LYS A 103 -13.28 14.56 -7.79
C LYS A 103 -12.59 13.25 -8.19
N GLY A 104 -13.07 12.65 -9.27
CA GLY A 104 -12.57 11.41 -9.84
C GLY A 104 -11.10 11.50 -10.32
N MET A 105 -10.66 10.46 -10.99
CA MET A 105 -9.29 10.26 -11.41
C MET A 105 -9.22 10.22 -12.93
N THR A 106 -9.33 11.40 -13.56
CA THR A 106 -9.20 11.52 -15.02
C THR A 106 -7.77 11.22 -15.49
N ALA A 107 -7.59 11.03 -16.79
CA ALA A 107 -6.26 10.89 -17.38
C ALA A 107 -5.33 12.07 -17.02
N ALA A 108 -5.85 13.30 -17.05
CA ALA A 108 -5.10 14.49 -16.67
C ALA A 108 -4.70 14.49 -15.18
N ASP A 109 -5.59 14.03 -14.30
CA ASP A 109 -5.33 13.91 -12.88
C ASP A 109 -4.22 12.89 -12.57
N ILE A 110 -4.21 11.75 -13.26
CA ILE A 110 -3.16 10.73 -13.12
C ILE A 110 -1.79 11.31 -13.50
N VAL A 111 -1.73 12.05 -14.61
CA VAL A 111 -0.48 12.67 -15.08
C VAL A 111 -0.02 13.76 -14.10
N ALA A 112 -0.90 14.67 -13.71
CA ALA A 112 -0.56 15.75 -12.77
C ALA A 112 -0.14 15.24 -11.40
N SER A 113 -0.78 14.17 -10.90
CA SER A 113 -0.43 13.50 -9.67
C SER A 113 0.98 12.90 -9.72
N CYS A 114 1.29 12.18 -10.80
CA CYS A 114 2.63 11.61 -11.00
C CYS A 114 3.72 12.70 -11.04
N GLU A 115 3.48 13.76 -11.77
CA GLU A 115 4.42 14.90 -11.82
C GLU A 115 4.57 15.59 -10.47
N GLY A 116 3.49 15.70 -9.70
CA GLY A 116 3.53 16.17 -8.33
C GLY A 116 4.40 15.29 -7.43
N SER A 117 4.23 13.97 -7.53
CA SER A 117 5.03 13.00 -6.81
C SER A 117 6.52 13.07 -7.18
N LEU A 118 6.85 13.14 -8.48
CA LEU A 118 8.23 13.28 -8.94
C LEU A 118 8.91 14.54 -8.37
N ARG A 119 8.19 15.69 -8.36
CA ARG A 119 8.73 16.93 -7.75
C ARG A 119 8.97 16.78 -6.26
N ARG A 120 8.03 16.20 -5.49
CA ARG A 120 8.18 16.01 -4.04
C ARG A 120 9.29 15.01 -3.72
N LEU A 121 9.39 13.94 -4.48
CA LEU A 121 10.41 12.90 -4.36
C LEU A 121 11.80 13.33 -4.89
N GLN A 122 11.89 14.48 -5.57
CA GLN A 122 13.13 14.99 -6.16
C GLN A 122 13.82 13.94 -7.04
N THR A 123 13.05 13.27 -7.90
CA THR A 123 13.54 12.23 -8.82
C THR A 123 12.80 12.33 -10.16
N ASP A 124 13.44 11.90 -11.24
CA ASP A 124 12.87 11.95 -12.58
C ASP A 124 12.02 10.69 -12.90
N VAL A 125 12.12 9.64 -12.07
CA VAL A 125 11.47 8.36 -12.33
C VAL A 125 10.95 7.70 -11.06
N ILE A 126 9.73 7.13 -11.15
CA ILE A 126 9.15 6.21 -10.16
C ILE A 126 9.22 4.80 -10.73
N ASP A 127 9.71 3.83 -9.95
CA ASP A 127 9.88 2.45 -10.44
C ASP A 127 8.54 1.72 -10.54
N LEU A 128 7.63 1.95 -9.60
CA LEU A 128 6.29 1.36 -9.57
C LEU A 128 5.25 2.43 -9.22
N TYR A 129 4.39 2.80 -10.16
CA TYR A 129 3.32 3.77 -9.92
C TYR A 129 1.97 3.08 -9.87
N GLN A 130 1.22 3.29 -8.80
CA GLN A 130 0.03 2.52 -8.49
C GLN A 130 -1.22 3.39 -8.44
N ILE A 131 -2.37 2.85 -8.87
CA ILE A 131 -3.67 3.39 -8.50
C ILE A 131 -3.94 2.97 -7.05
N HIS A 132 -4.09 3.94 -6.14
CA HIS A 132 -4.17 3.70 -4.69
C HIS A 132 -5.48 3.01 -4.27
N TRP A 133 -6.58 3.33 -4.94
CA TRP A 133 -7.86 2.60 -4.88
C TRP A 133 -8.68 2.89 -6.13
N PRO A 134 -9.56 1.96 -6.53
CA PRO A 134 -10.43 2.15 -7.69
C PRO A 134 -11.33 3.37 -7.56
N GLU A 135 -11.65 4.00 -8.68
CA GLU A 135 -12.67 5.05 -8.75
C GLU A 135 -14.08 4.47 -8.58
N ARG A 136 -14.32 3.30 -9.13
CA ARG A 136 -15.59 2.60 -8.99
C ARG A 136 -15.85 2.09 -7.57
N HIS A 137 -17.11 1.84 -7.25
CA HIS A 137 -17.47 1.23 -5.98
C HIS A 137 -16.92 -0.19 -5.87
N VAL A 138 -16.14 -0.47 -4.83
CA VAL A 138 -15.53 -1.78 -4.57
C VAL A 138 -15.59 -2.14 -3.09
N PRO A 139 -15.61 -3.44 -2.75
CA PRO A 139 -15.48 -3.91 -1.36
C PRO A 139 -14.05 -3.66 -0.85
N ALA A 140 -13.81 -2.49 -0.30
CA ALA A 140 -12.51 -2.09 0.25
C ALA A 140 -12.68 -1.28 1.55
N PHE A 141 -11.63 -1.15 2.36
CA PHE A 141 -11.58 -0.33 3.57
C PHE A 141 -12.69 -0.59 4.59
N GLY A 142 -13.12 -1.86 4.72
CA GLY A 142 -14.16 -2.27 5.66
C GLY A 142 -15.53 -2.48 5.04
N ILE A 143 -15.74 -2.10 3.78
CA ILE A 143 -16.89 -2.51 2.98
C ILE A 143 -16.69 -3.98 2.62
N GLN A 144 -17.67 -4.83 2.93
CA GLN A 144 -17.55 -6.29 2.74
C GLN A 144 -18.12 -6.77 1.41
N TYR A 145 -19.15 -6.10 0.92
CA TYR A 145 -19.93 -6.54 -0.23
C TYR A 145 -20.01 -5.48 -1.30
N TYR A 146 -20.01 -5.92 -2.55
CA TYR A 146 -20.30 -5.06 -3.69
C TYR A 146 -21.78 -4.68 -3.68
N ASP A 147 -22.06 -3.44 -4.01
CA ASP A 147 -23.42 -2.90 -4.08
C ASP A 147 -23.57 -2.11 -5.38
N PRO A 148 -24.28 -2.64 -6.38
CA PRO A 148 -24.45 -1.97 -7.67
C PRO A 148 -25.23 -0.66 -7.57
N ALA A 149 -26.02 -0.45 -6.52
CA ALA A 149 -26.75 0.80 -6.30
C ALA A 149 -25.81 1.98 -5.93
N LYS A 150 -24.56 1.70 -5.58
CA LYS A 150 -23.52 2.69 -5.27
C LYS A 150 -22.58 2.99 -6.44
N GLU A 151 -22.81 2.42 -7.60
CA GLU A 151 -22.07 2.76 -8.81
C GLU A 151 -22.34 4.21 -9.22
N THR A 152 -21.29 4.90 -9.59
CA THR A 152 -21.32 6.28 -10.08
C THR A 152 -20.58 6.38 -11.38
N ALA A 153 -20.78 7.46 -12.13
CA ALA A 153 -19.97 7.74 -13.31
C ALA A 153 -18.48 7.83 -12.93
N GLN A 154 -17.65 7.18 -13.70
CA GLN A 154 -16.22 7.02 -13.44
C GLN A 154 -15.41 7.10 -14.73
N THR A 155 -14.14 7.43 -14.60
CA THR A 155 -13.19 7.35 -15.72
C THR A 155 -13.02 5.88 -16.11
N PRO A 156 -13.23 5.51 -17.38
CA PRO A 156 -13.07 4.13 -17.83
C PRO A 156 -11.67 3.58 -17.51
N ILE A 157 -11.60 2.29 -17.14
CA ILE A 157 -10.31 1.62 -16.86
C ILE A 157 -9.35 1.77 -18.04
N HIS A 158 -9.85 1.70 -19.28
CA HIS A 158 -9.01 1.88 -20.47
C HIS A 158 -8.36 3.27 -20.53
N GLU A 159 -9.09 4.33 -20.21
CA GLU A 159 -8.56 5.69 -20.17
C GLU A 159 -7.51 5.87 -19.07
N GLN A 160 -7.76 5.32 -17.87
CA GLN A 160 -6.78 5.29 -16.78
C GLN A 160 -5.51 4.57 -17.20
N LEU A 161 -5.65 3.40 -17.85
CA LEU A 161 -4.52 2.62 -18.35
C LEU A 161 -3.73 3.33 -19.44
N GLN A 162 -4.41 4.05 -20.35
CA GLN A 162 -3.76 4.88 -21.38
C GLN A 162 -2.94 6.02 -20.75
N ALA A 163 -3.45 6.67 -19.72
CA ALA A 163 -2.72 7.72 -18.99
C ALA A 163 -1.45 7.16 -18.34
N LEU A 164 -1.56 6.01 -17.66
CA LEU A 164 -0.42 5.32 -17.07
C LEU A 164 0.60 4.87 -18.13
N ALA A 165 0.13 4.35 -19.27
CA ALA A 165 0.98 3.98 -20.41
C ALA A 165 1.73 5.19 -20.98
N GLY A 166 1.08 6.34 -21.03
CA GLY A 166 1.70 7.61 -21.40
C GLY A 166 2.88 7.98 -20.51
N LEU A 167 2.72 7.80 -19.18
CA LEU A 167 3.80 8.03 -18.21
C LEU A 167 4.97 7.05 -18.37
N VAL A 168 4.67 5.78 -18.68
CA VAL A 168 5.70 4.77 -18.99
C VAL A 168 6.45 5.15 -20.26
N LYS A 169 5.74 5.50 -21.33
CA LYS A 169 6.34 5.94 -22.60
C LYS A 169 7.20 7.19 -22.45
N ALA A 170 6.81 8.10 -21.56
CA ALA A 170 7.57 9.30 -21.23
C ALA A 170 8.78 9.05 -20.32
N GLY A 171 9.00 7.81 -19.88
CA GLY A 171 10.11 7.44 -18.97
C GLY A 171 9.94 7.92 -17.53
N LYS A 172 8.80 8.51 -17.17
CA LYS A 172 8.49 8.98 -15.79
C LYS A 172 8.15 7.86 -14.82
N VAL A 173 7.64 6.75 -15.36
CA VAL A 173 7.27 5.54 -14.62
C VAL A 173 7.86 4.33 -15.31
N ARG A 174 8.41 3.37 -14.57
CA ARG A 174 8.92 2.13 -15.15
C ARG A 174 7.84 1.07 -15.28
N HIS A 175 7.08 0.85 -14.20
CA HIS A 175 6.02 -0.16 -14.13
C HIS A 175 4.80 0.40 -13.41
N ILE A 176 3.65 -0.20 -13.71
CA ILE A 176 2.37 0.20 -13.13
C ILE A 176 1.79 -0.90 -12.25
N GLY A 177 1.00 -0.52 -11.26
CA GLY A 177 0.33 -1.42 -10.34
C GLY A 177 -1.02 -0.90 -9.88
N LEU A 178 -1.70 -1.73 -9.12
CA LEU A 178 -3.00 -1.43 -8.53
C LEU A 178 -2.94 -1.55 -7.01
N SER A 179 -3.91 -0.98 -6.31
CA SER A 179 -4.07 -1.18 -4.88
C SER A 179 -5.55 -1.17 -4.51
N ASN A 180 -5.91 -1.93 -3.47
CA ASN A 180 -7.29 -2.10 -3.02
C ASN A 180 -8.24 -2.55 -4.14
N GLU A 181 -7.72 -3.37 -5.04
CA GLU A 181 -8.41 -3.80 -6.24
C GLU A 181 -9.08 -5.17 -6.04
N THR A 182 -10.05 -5.45 -6.88
CA THR A 182 -10.84 -6.70 -6.91
C THR A 182 -10.38 -7.62 -8.03
N PRO A 183 -10.78 -8.90 -8.05
CA PRO A 183 -10.51 -9.81 -9.18
C PRO A 183 -10.95 -9.24 -10.52
N TYR A 184 -12.14 -8.61 -10.57
CA TYR A 184 -12.65 -7.99 -11.80
C TYR A 184 -11.69 -6.90 -12.31
N GLY A 185 -11.28 -5.97 -11.45
CA GLY A 185 -10.44 -4.87 -11.90
C GLY A 185 -9.03 -5.33 -12.32
N VAL A 186 -8.41 -6.25 -11.57
CA VAL A 186 -7.12 -6.82 -11.98
C VAL A 186 -7.23 -7.49 -13.35
N HIS A 187 -8.26 -8.32 -13.55
CA HIS A 187 -8.50 -8.99 -14.84
C HIS A 187 -8.73 -7.97 -15.96
N GLU A 188 -9.55 -6.95 -15.73
CA GLU A 188 -9.91 -5.98 -16.75
C GLU A 188 -8.72 -5.09 -17.16
N PHE A 189 -7.88 -4.65 -16.22
CA PHE A 189 -6.63 -3.95 -16.53
C PHE A 189 -5.69 -4.80 -17.38
N VAL A 190 -5.54 -6.08 -17.07
CA VAL A 190 -4.68 -6.99 -17.84
C VAL A 190 -5.28 -7.26 -19.22
N ARG A 191 -6.58 -7.55 -19.30
CA ARG A 191 -7.28 -7.80 -20.57
C ARG A 191 -7.15 -6.61 -21.53
N LEU A 192 -7.37 -5.39 -21.04
CA LEU A 192 -7.24 -4.17 -21.84
C LEU A 192 -5.79 -3.90 -22.24
N ALA A 193 -4.82 -4.17 -21.34
CA ALA A 193 -3.41 -4.04 -21.68
C ALA A 193 -3.03 -4.96 -22.85
N GLU A 194 -3.44 -6.21 -22.81
CA GLU A 194 -3.16 -7.19 -23.88
C GLU A 194 -3.90 -6.83 -25.19
N GLN A 195 -5.17 -6.45 -25.08
CA GLN A 195 -5.98 -6.08 -26.25
C GLN A 195 -5.43 -4.87 -27.00
N HIS A 196 -4.87 -3.90 -26.29
CA HIS A 196 -4.41 -2.63 -26.87
C HIS A 196 -2.89 -2.46 -26.92
N GLY A 197 -2.12 -3.49 -26.58
CA GLY A 197 -0.64 -3.42 -26.57
C GLY A 197 -0.10 -2.41 -25.54
N LEU A 198 -0.79 -2.23 -24.42
CA LEU A 198 -0.41 -1.32 -23.33
C LEU A 198 0.38 -2.05 -22.23
N PRO A 199 1.13 -1.33 -21.39
CA PRO A 199 1.82 -1.94 -20.24
C PRO A 199 0.85 -2.66 -19.31
N ARG A 200 1.21 -3.89 -18.92
CA ARG A 200 0.45 -4.67 -17.93
C ARG A 200 0.74 -4.19 -16.51
N VAL A 201 -0.24 -4.30 -15.64
CA VAL A 201 -0.03 -4.11 -14.20
C VAL A 201 0.85 -5.24 -13.65
N ALA A 202 1.88 -4.87 -12.89
CA ALA A 202 2.84 -5.81 -12.32
C ALA A 202 2.41 -6.32 -10.94
N THR A 203 1.66 -5.49 -10.20
CA THR A 203 1.33 -5.73 -8.79
C THR A 203 -0.10 -5.33 -8.45
N VAL A 204 -0.63 -5.97 -7.40
CA VAL A 204 -1.77 -5.48 -6.63
C VAL A 204 -1.37 -5.33 -5.17
N GLN A 205 -1.59 -4.16 -4.58
CA GLN A 205 -1.29 -3.89 -3.17
C GLN A 205 -2.58 -3.94 -2.35
N ASN A 206 -2.80 -5.05 -1.64
CA ASN A 206 -4.03 -5.28 -0.86
C ASN A 206 -3.71 -5.67 0.60
N PRO A 207 -4.68 -5.50 1.53
CA PRO A 207 -4.50 -5.94 2.91
C PRO A 207 -4.36 -7.47 2.96
N TYR A 208 -3.35 -7.95 3.67
CA TYR A 208 -3.16 -9.38 3.85
C TYR A 208 -2.43 -9.68 5.17
N CYS A 209 -3.07 -10.44 6.03
CA CYS A 209 -2.51 -10.92 7.29
C CYS A 209 -3.38 -12.04 7.87
N LEU A 210 -2.98 -12.62 8.99
CA LEU A 210 -3.72 -13.71 9.67
C LEU A 210 -5.20 -13.40 9.90
N ILE A 211 -5.56 -12.15 10.21
CA ILE A 211 -6.94 -11.71 10.49
C ILE A 211 -7.60 -10.95 9.32
N ASN A 212 -6.97 -10.91 8.17
CA ASN A 212 -7.59 -10.39 6.94
C ASN A 212 -7.14 -11.24 5.75
N ARG A 213 -8.01 -12.14 5.36
CA ARG A 213 -7.78 -13.16 4.33
C ARG A 213 -8.64 -12.94 3.08
N SER A 214 -9.17 -11.71 2.89
CA SER A 214 -10.03 -11.40 1.75
C SER A 214 -9.36 -11.62 0.39
N TYR A 215 -8.04 -11.50 0.33
CA TYR A 215 -7.25 -11.80 -0.87
C TYR A 215 -7.36 -13.27 -1.30
N ASP A 216 -7.44 -14.21 -0.35
CA ASP A 216 -7.55 -15.66 -0.64
C ASP A 216 -8.90 -16.05 -1.26
N ASN A 217 -9.83 -15.10 -1.38
CA ASN A 217 -11.14 -15.33 -1.95
C ASN A 217 -11.16 -14.86 -3.41
N ALA A 218 -10.67 -15.70 -4.32
CA ALA A 218 -10.58 -15.56 -5.77
C ALA A 218 -9.51 -14.56 -6.31
N LEU A 219 -9.04 -13.59 -5.52
CA LEU A 219 -8.02 -12.67 -6.01
C LEU A 219 -6.64 -13.34 -6.11
N ASP A 220 -6.36 -14.31 -5.25
CA ASP A 220 -5.12 -15.10 -5.29
C ASP A 220 -5.01 -15.93 -6.58
N GLU A 221 -6.09 -16.62 -6.99
CA GLU A 221 -6.12 -17.35 -8.26
C GLU A 221 -6.00 -16.38 -9.45
N THR A 222 -6.76 -15.29 -9.44
CA THR A 222 -6.71 -14.26 -10.48
C THR A 222 -5.29 -13.74 -10.68
N CYS A 223 -4.64 -13.34 -9.59
CA CYS A 223 -3.28 -12.80 -9.64
C CYS A 223 -2.24 -13.85 -10.04
N HIS A 224 -2.38 -15.10 -9.57
CA HIS A 224 -1.51 -16.20 -9.96
C HIS A 224 -1.56 -16.46 -11.47
N ARG A 225 -2.77 -16.62 -12.04
CA ARG A 225 -2.98 -16.88 -13.47
C ARG A 225 -2.51 -15.73 -14.36
N LEU A 226 -2.68 -14.50 -13.88
CA LEU A 226 -2.29 -13.30 -14.63
C LEU A 226 -0.86 -12.85 -14.33
N ASN A 227 -0.12 -13.57 -13.48
CA ASN A 227 1.23 -13.22 -13.04
C ASN A 227 1.33 -11.77 -12.52
N VAL A 228 0.45 -11.43 -11.58
CA VAL A 228 0.41 -10.15 -10.86
C VAL A 228 0.80 -10.41 -9.40
N SER A 229 1.84 -9.76 -8.89
CA SER A 229 2.34 -10.01 -7.54
C SER A 229 1.53 -9.27 -6.48
N LEU A 230 1.25 -9.93 -5.35
CA LEU A 230 0.69 -9.27 -4.16
C LEU A 230 1.77 -8.49 -3.42
N LEU A 231 1.51 -7.22 -3.15
CA LEU A 231 2.18 -6.42 -2.13
C LEU A 231 1.27 -6.39 -0.90
N ALA A 232 1.63 -7.17 0.12
CA ALA A 232 0.81 -7.34 1.32
C ALA A 232 0.99 -6.16 2.28
N TYR A 233 -0.05 -5.36 2.51
CA TYR A 233 0.02 -4.30 3.51
C TYR A 233 -0.75 -4.66 4.80
N SER A 234 -0.40 -4.00 5.91
CA SER A 234 -0.92 -4.25 7.27
C SER A 234 -0.71 -5.70 7.75
N PRO A 235 0.50 -6.27 7.63
CA PRO A 235 0.77 -7.65 8.05
C PRO A 235 0.52 -7.88 9.55
N LEU A 236 0.59 -6.82 10.36
CA LEU A 236 0.35 -6.86 11.80
C LEU A 236 -1.07 -6.44 12.21
N GLY A 237 -2.02 -6.30 11.25
CA GLY A 237 -3.41 -5.92 11.55
C GLY A 237 -3.51 -4.62 12.36
N PHE A 238 -2.80 -3.56 11.95
CA PHE A 238 -2.68 -2.30 12.69
C PHE A 238 -2.15 -2.45 14.12
N GLY A 239 -1.38 -3.49 14.37
CA GLY A 239 -0.74 -3.77 15.65
C GLY A 239 -1.50 -4.78 16.52
N LEU A 240 -2.66 -5.28 16.10
CA LEU A 240 -3.39 -6.33 16.82
C LEU A 240 -2.56 -7.61 16.98
N LEU A 241 -1.85 -7.98 15.92
CA LEU A 241 -0.99 -9.17 15.87
C LEU A 241 0.41 -8.95 16.50
N THR A 242 0.56 -7.93 17.35
CA THR A 242 1.78 -7.75 18.17
C THR A 242 1.58 -8.19 19.61
N GLY A 243 0.34 -8.47 20.02
CA GLY A 243 -0.02 -8.82 21.38
C GLY A 243 -0.20 -7.64 22.34
N LYS A 244 0.12 -6.40 21.91
CA LYS A 244 0.09 -5.22 22.79
C LYS A 244 -1.31 -4.80 23.25
N TYR A 245 -2.35 -5.31 22.58
CA TYR A 245 -3.76 -5.02 22.92
C TYR A 245 -4.48 -6.18 23.59
N ASP A 246 -3.79 -7.31 23.84
CA ASP A 246 -4.43 -8.54 24.34
C ASP A 246 -5.09 -8.33 25.71
N ALA A 247 -4.43 -7.59 26.60
CA ALA A 247 -4.93 -7.33 27.96
C ALA A 247 -5.92 -6.16 28.00
N SER A 248 -5.57 -5.02 27.38
CA SER A 248 -6.34 -3.77 27.53
C SER A 248 -7.42 -3.56 26.46
N GLY A 249 -7.36 -4.31 25.34
CA GLY A 249 -8.14 -3.97 24.16
C GLY A 249 -7.59 -2.73 23.44
N ILE A 250 -8.40 -2.16 22.55
CA ILE A 250 -8.02 -0.99 21.73
C ILE A 250 -8.63 0.33 22.24
N GLU A 251 -9.43 0.27 23.29
CA GLU A 251 -10.10 1.39 23.95
C GLU A 251 -10.02 1.19 25.48
N GLY A 252 -9.96 2.29 26.20
CA GLY A 252 -9.99 2.31 27.64
C GLY A 252 -8.64 2.51 28.34
N PRO A 253 -8.65 2.52 29.67
CA PRO A 253 -7.44 2.71 30.48
C PRO A 253 -6.49 1.52 30.28
N GLY A 254 -5.24 1.80 29.96
CA GLY A 254 -4.23 0.77 29.67
C GLY A 254 -3.99 0.50 28.18
N THR A 255 -4.78 1.07 27.28
CA THR A 255 -4.45 1.05 25.84
C THR A 255 -3.14 1.79 25.62
N PRO A 256 -2.16 1.22 24.87
CA PRO A 256 -0.88 1.87 24.61
C PRO A 256 -1.04 3.26 23.99
N GLN A 257 -0.52 4.29 24.66
CA GLN A 257 -0.59 5.67 24.16
C GLN A 257 0.14 5.81 22.83
N GLY A 258 -0.40 6.65 21.92
CA GLY A 258 0.18 6.87 20.61
C GLY A 258 0.04 5.70 19.63
N ALA A 259 -0.57 4.60 20.05
CA ALA A 259 -0.79 3.46 19.16
C ALA A 259 -1.78 3.80 18.05
N ARG A 260 -1.44 3.44 16.80
CA ARG A 260 -2.19 3.85 15.61
C ARG A 260 -3.69 3.49 15.65
N ILE A 261 -4.04 2.28 16.07
CA ILE A 261 -5.45 1.86 16.11
C ILE A 261 -6.25 2.68 17.14
N ALA A 262 -5.65 3.06 18.25
CA ALA A 262 -6.27 3.90 19.26
C ALA A 262 -6.44 5.36 18.77
N SER A 263 -5.47 5.86 17.98
CA SER A 263 -5.44 7.24 17.48
C SER A 263 -6.28 7.45 16.22
N TYR A 264 -6.56 6.41 15.43
CA TYR A 264 -7.25 6.52 14.15
C TYR A 264 -8.67 5.99 14.23
N GLU A 265 -9.61 6.87 14.55
CA GLU A 265 -11.03 6.52 14.72
C GLU A 265 -11.61 5.81 13.47
N SER A 266 -11.28 6.28 12.27
CA SER A 266 -11.74 5.66 11.02
C SER A 266 -11.25 4.21 10.88
N VAL A 267 -10.03 3.90 11.30
CA VAL A 267 -9.46 2.55 11.30
C VAL A 267 -10.12 1.69 12.37
N ARG A 268 -10.32 2.26 13.56
CA ARG A 268 -10.94 1.59 14.70
C ARG A 268 -12.39 1.20 14.42
N LYS A 269 -13.17 2.08 13.79
CA LYS A 269 -14.60 1.85 13.46
C LYS A 269 -14.81 0.95 12.23
N GLN A 270 -13.78 0.72 11.43
CA GLN A 270 -13.87 -0.09 10.22
C GLN A 270 -13.48 -1.56 10.48
N ARG A 271 -12.52 -2.07 9.69
CA ARG A 271 -12.16 -3.48 9.64
C ARG A 271 -11.37 -4.01 10.85
N TRP A 272 -10.48 -3.18 11.42
CA TRP A 272 -9.51 -3.63 12.43
C TRP A 272 -10.05 -3.58 13.87
N GLY A 273 -11.01 -2.71 14.15
CA GLY A 273 -11.58 -2.56 15.50
C GLY A 273 -12.81 -3.43 15.75
N ARG A 274 -13.17 -4.32 14.85
CA ARG A 274 -14.30 -5.24 15.04
C ARG A 274 -14.02 -6.24 16.16
N PRO A 275 -15.02 -6.58 16.99
CA PRO A 275 -14.84 -7.56 18.07
C PRO A 275 -14.26 -8.89 17.61
N GLU A 276 -14.68 -9.36 16.42
CA GLU A 276 -14.20 -10.62 15.82
C GLU A 276 -12.72 -10.55 15.44
N ALA A 277 -12.25 -9.39 14.93
CA ALA A 277 -10.84 -9.19 14.61
C ALA A 277 -9.96 -9.18 15.87
N LEU A 278 -10.44 -8.56 16.95
CA LEU A 278 -9.78 -8.59 18.27
C LEU A 278 -9.72 -9.99 18.86
N ALA A 279 -10.83 -10.73 18.81
CA ALA A 279 -10.90 -12.10 19.30
C ALA A 279 -9.95 -13.02 18.52
N ALA A 280 -9.98 -12.96 17.19
CA ALA A 280 -9.08 -13.74 16.34
C ALA A 280 -7.61 -13.38 16.57
N ALA A 281 -7.28 -12.08 16.71
CA ALA A 281 -5.91 -11.66 16.98
C ALA A 281 -5.38 -12.23 18.30
N ARG A 282 -6.19 -12.24 19.38
CA ARG A 282 -5.81 -12.83 20.67
C ARG A 282 -5.49 -14.32 20.55
N LEU A 283 -6.29 -15.08 19.79
CA LEU A 283 -6.04 -16.51 19.56
C LEU A 283 -4.72 -16.74 18.81
N TYR A 284 -4.44 -15.99 17.76
CA TYR A 284 -3.16 -16.07 17.04
C TYR A 284 -1.98 -15.64 17.92
N ASN A 285 -2.15 -14.60 18.73
CA ASN A 285 -1.11 -14.12 19.64
C ASN A 285 -0.82 -15.16 20.73
N GLN A 286 -1.83 -15.85 21.24
CA GLN A 286 -1.68 -16.96 22.17
C GLN A 286 -0.96 -18.13 21.51
N LEU A 287 -1.41 -18.57 20.33
CA LEU A 287 -0.78 -19.65 19.56
C LEU A 287 0.71 -19.38 19.32
N ALA A 288 1.09 -18.14 18.97
CA ALA A 288 2.50 -17.78 18.82
C ALA A 288 3.30 -18.07 20.10
N ARG A 289 2.80 -17.62 21.26
CA ARG A 289 3.47 -17.81 22.55
C ARG A 289 3.58 -19.28 22.94
N GLU A 290 2.55 -20.08 22.68
CA GLU A 290 2.54 -21.53 22.94
C GLU A 290 3.63 -22.26 22.14
N HIS A 291 4.01 -21.72 20.97
CA HIS A 291 5.08 -22.24 20.13
C HIS A 291 6.42 -21.49 20.25
N GLY A 292 6.62 -20.72 21.32
CA GLY A 292 7.88 -20.02 21.58
C GLY A 292 8.18 -18.84 20.64
N LEU A 293 7.16 -18.34 19.92
CA LEU A 293 7.29 -17.19 19.03
C LEU A 293 6.68 -15.94 19.68
N THR A 294 7.19 -14.78 19.30
CA THR A 294 6.42 -13.56 19.52
C THR A 294 5.24 -13.49 18.53
N PRO A 295 4.11 -12.87 18.91
CA PRO A 295 3.00 -12.63 17.97
C PRO A 295 3.43 -11.97 16.65
N THR A 296 4.33 -10.99 16.72
CA THR A 296 4.89 -10.31 15.54
C THR A 296 5.65 -11.28 14.63
N GLN A 297 6.45 -12.22 15.20
CA GLN A 297 7.17 -13.21 14.39
C GLN A 297 6.20 -14.13 13.65
N LEU A 298 5.15 -14.63 14.31
CA LEU A 298 4.14 -15.46 13.67
C LEU A 298 3.44 -14.70 12.52
N ALA A 299 3.00 -13.47 12.78
CA ALA A 299 2.28 -12.67 11.80
C ALA A 299 3.13 -12.33 10.57
N LEU A 300 4.40 -11.99 10.76
CA LEU A 300 5.31 -11.71 9.65
C LEU A 300 5.72 -12.98 8.90
N ALA A 301 6.01 -14.07 9.63
CA ALA A 301 6.33 -15.37 9.02
C ALA A 301 5.19 -15.89 8.13
N PHE A 302 3.94 -15.67 8.53
CA PHE A 302 2.78 -15.99 7.70
C PHE A 302 2.83 -15.30 6.34
N CYS A 303 3.19 -14.01 6.28
CA CYS A 303 3.32 -13.29 5.02
C CYS A 303 4.56 -13.72 4.22
N TYR A 304 5.73 -13.82 4.88
CA TYR A 304 7.00 -14.10 4.20
C TYR A 304 7.11 -15.52 3.62
N ASN A 305 6.43 -16.49 4.22
CA ASN A 305 6.44 -17.87 3.76
C ASN A 305 5.25 -18.20 2.84
N ASN A 306 4.44 -17.22 2.49
CA ASN A 306 3.27 -17.44 1.64
C ASN A 306 3.61 -17.18 0.18
N TRP A 307 3.41 -18.17 -0.67
CA TRP A 307 3.68 -18.10 -2.12
C TRP A 307 2.92 -16.97 -2.84
N ARG A 308 1.81 -16.51 -2.24
CA ARG A 308 0.99 -15.41 -2.77
C ARG A 308 1.68 -14.06 -2.67
N VAL A 309 2.61 -13.90 -1.73
CA VAL A 309 3.16 -12.60 -1.36
C VAL A 309 4.47 -12.34 -2.08
N GLY A 310 4.49 -11.33 -2.94
CA GLY A 310 5.70 -10.84 -3.60
C GLY A 310 6.56 -9.98 -2.67
N SER A 311 5.96 -9.11 -1.87
CA SER A 311 6.66 -8.35 -0.82
C SER A 311 5.68 -7.91 0.26
N THR A 312 6.17 -7.77 1.48
CA THR A 312 5.37 -7.38 2.66
C THR A 312 5.76 -5.96 3.07
N ILE A 313 4.77 -5.07 3.12
CA ILE A 313 4.93 -3.66 3.52
C ILE A 313 4.79 -3.55 5.04
N ILE A 314 5.88 -3.17 5.72
CA ILE A 314 5.99 -3.04 7.17
C ILE A 314 6.16 -1.59 7.62
#